data_a288dde947b159a392227b1382b839b0
#
_entry.id   a288dde947b159a392227b1382b839b0
#
_cell.length_a   1.000
_cell.length_b   1.000
_cell.length_c   1.000
_cell.angle_alpha   90.00
_cell.angle_beta   90.00
_cell.angle_gamma   90.00
#
_symmetry.space_group_name_H-M   'P 1'
#
loop_
_entity.id
_entity.type
_entity.pdbx_description
1 polymer ?
#
loop_
_entity_poly.entity_id
_entity_poly.type
_entity_poly.pdbx_seq_one_letter_code
_entity_poly.pdbx_strand_id
1 'polypeptide(L)'
;MLMKTNKLISDLKKSLSSCNVLETLEERYAYAQDATNIKEIKNLPDVVVFVENIEQVQNVVKLANKYKTPIICRGAGTNVVGACSTEHGGIILNFSKMNKILEINRENMTARVQSGVVLGDLQNAVESFGLFYPPDPSNLAVSTIGGSIAQSSGGAKSFKYGTTKDYVIDMKVVMANGEILQTGSNTIKNATGYNLNTLFVGSEGTLGIVIEATIKLIPKPESKKVLMAYFDTVKTAVSAVNKIIEHRIFPATIDFMDKNAIQTVEKFYPANLLTDKEAALIIEIDGFECSMDYQEKIIVDILNSSDASAIQASHNEEEYNRIWTARRSSMGACAKMKPNVTTDDVIVPRKNLEKLVLGIREICEKYNLAVCMVGHVGDGSVHPQIPIDYSDEAEYKRYKLAKAEIYDLTAKLDGILSGEHGVGSLKREHINKVVNSVALDYMRQIKKTFDPNNILNPYKIF
;
A
#
# COMPACT_ATOMS: atom_id res chain seq x y z
N MET A 1 -36.36 0.32 3.01
CA MET A 1 -34.94 0.73 2.91
C MET A 1 -34.83 2.25 2.88
N LEU A 2 -35.37 2.97 1.94
CA LEU A 2 -35.33 4.44 1.80
C LEU A 2 -35.71 5.24 3.08
N MET A 3 -36.80 4.87 3.78
CA MET A 3 -37.21 5.57 5.02
C MET A 3 -36.18 5.43 6.15
N LYS A 4 -35.45 4.32 6.23
CA LYS A 4 -34.40 4.07 7.21
C LYS A 4 -33.16 4.93 6.89
N THR A 5 -32.75 4.99 5.63
CA THR A 5 -31.62 5.81 5.14
C THR A 5 -31.89 7.30 5.39
N ASN A 6 -33.09 7.79 5.06
CA ASN A 6 -33.45 9.19 5.31
C ASN A 6 -33.40 9.58 6.80
N LYS A 7 -33.83 8.67 7.70
CA LYS A 7 -33.74 8.91 9.16
C LYS A 7 -32.26 8.91 9.62
N LEU A 8 -31.45 8.00 9.13
CA LEU A 8 -30.01 7.98 9.42
C LEU A 8 -29.35 9.31 9.00
N ILE A 9 -29.59 9.78 7.78
CA ILE A 9 -29.02 11.03 7.25
C ILE A 9 -29.50 12.22 8.10
N SER A 10 -30.79 12.27 8.45
CA SER A 10 -31.32 13.31 9.35
C SER A 10 -30.64 13.32 10.73
N ASP A 11 -30.42 12.16 11.33
CA ASP A 11 -29.75 12.06 12.63
C ASP A 11 -28.25 12.38 12.55
N LEU A 12 -27.58 12.03 11.42
CA LEU A 12 -26.21 12.44 11.14
C LEU A 12 -26.09 13.97 11.05
N LYS A 13 -26.98 14.63 10.31
CA LYS A 13 -26.98 16.09 10.17
C LYS A 13 -27.23 16.82 11.50
N LYS A 14 -27.94 16.22 12.43
CA LYS A 14 -28.14 16.78 13.80
C LYS A 14 -26.91 16.66 14.66
N SER A 15 -26.12 15.60 14.49
CA SER A 15 -24.91 15.33 15.29
C SER A 15 -23.63 15.91 14.69
N LEU A 16 -23.67 16.33 13.42
CA LEU A 16 -22.56 16.86 12.65
C LEU A 16 -23.00 18.17 11.97
N SER A 17 -22.04 19.00 11.57
CA SER A 17 -22.38 20.13 10.69
C SER A 17 -22.95 19.61 9.37
N SER A 18 -24.01 20.26 8.86
CA SER A 18 -24.68 19.82 7.62
C SER A 18 -23.75 19.82 6.40
N CYS A 19 -22.75 20.69 6.36
CA CYS A 19 -21.72 20.71 5.30
C CYS A 19 -20.75 19.50 5.35
N ASN A 20 -20.79 18.73 6.42
CA ASN A 20 -19.99 17.52 6.59
C ASN A 20 -20.74 16.23 6.20
N VAL A 21 -21.98 16.35 5.72
CA VAL A 21 -22.84 15.21 5.34
C VAL A 21 -23.26 15.37 3.90
N LEU A 22 -22.68 14.59 3.00
CA LEU A 22 -22.93 14.61 1.57
C LEU A 22 -23.94 13.52 1.21
N GLU A 23 -25.04 13.87 0.56
CA GLU A 23 -26.15 12.95 0.30
C GLU A 23 -26.64 12.92 -1.16
N THR A 24 -26.23 13.92 -1.99
CA THR A 24 -26.63 13.94 -3.40
C THR A 24 -26.03 12.77 -4.17
N LEU A 25 -26.61 12.42 -5.30
CA LEU A 25 -26.15 11.33 -6.13
C LEU A 25 -24.69 11.53 -6.58
N GLU A 26 -24.38 12.74 -7.04
CA GLU A 26 -23.08 13.15 -7.55
C GLU A 26 -22.01 13.08 -6.47
N GLU A 27 -22.32 13.61 -5.28
CA GLU A 27 -21.41 13.54 -4.13
C GLU A 27 -21.10 12.11 -3.73
N ARG A 28 -22.11 11.25 -3.62
CA ARG A 28 -21.94 9.85 -3.26
C ARG A 28 -21.16 9.07 -4.31
N TYR A 29 -21.38 9.38 -5.59
CA TYR A 29 -20.65 8.75 -6.68
C TYR A 29 -19.14 9.02 -6.62
N ALA A 30 -18.74 10.25 -6.26
CA ALA A 30 -17.33 10.63 -6.13
C ALA A 30 -16.57 9.83 -5.04
N TYR A 31 -17.27 9.21 -4.09
CA TYR A 31 -16.68 8.43 -2.99
C TYR A 31 -17.00 6.93 -3.06
N ALA A 32 -17.66 6.46 -4.11
CA ALA A 32 -18.12 5.07 -4.20
C ALA A 32 -16.99 4.05 -4.35
N GLN A 33 -15.84 4.47 -4.86
CA GLN A 33 -14.66 3.61 -5.07
C GLN A 33 -13.37 4.30 -4.63
N ASP A 34 -12.33 3.51 -4.42
CA ASP A 34 -10.95 3.96 -4.24
C ASP A 34 -10.21 4.03 -5.59
N ALA A 35 -8.87 4.01 -5.58
CA ALA A 35 -8.07 4.00 -6.81
C ALA A 35 -8.08 2.64 -7.52
N THR A 36 -8.85 1.69 -7.03
CA THR A 36 -9.03 0.38 -7.69
C THR A 36 -9.74 0.57 -9.02
N ASN A 37 -9.11 0.12 -10.09
CA ASN A 37 -9.74 0.11 -11.39
C ASN A 37 -10.66 -1.11 -11.49
N ILE A 38 -11.96 -0.89 -11.28
CA ILE A 38 -13.00 -1.91 -11.35
C ILE A 38 -13.89 -1.70 -12.56
N LYS A 39 -14.41 -2.80 -13.12
CA LYS A 39 -15.29 -2.76 -14.29
C LYS A 39 -16.59 -1.99 -14.03
N GLU A 40 -17.14 -2.11 -12.81
CA GLU A 40 -18.46 -1.58 -12.48
C GLU A 40 -18.57 -1.25 -10.98
N ILE A 41 -19.15 -0.10 -10.67
CA ILE A 41 -19.54 0.27 -9.29
C ILE A 41 -20.87 -0.41 -8.99
N LYS A 42 -20.86 -1.42 -8.12
CA LYS A 42 -22.04 -2.20 -7.78
C LYS A 42 -23.09 -1.39 -7.01
N ASN A 43 -22.65 -0.63 -6.02
CA ASN A 43 -23.52 0.17 -5.17
C ASN A 43 -22.84 1.47 -4.76
N LEU A 44 -23.63 2.54 -4.65
CA LEU A 44 -23.19 3.80 -4.08
C LEU A 44 -23.27 3.76 -2.54
N PRO A 45 -22.46 4.54 -1.81
CA PRO A 45 -22.67 4.75 -0.38
C PRO A 45 -24.04 5.36 -0.13
N ASP A 46 -24.64 5.08 1.02
CA ASP A 46 -25.88 5.73 1.44
C ASP A 46 -25.66 7.22 1.74
N VAL A 47 -24.48 7.53 2.27
CA VAL A 47 -24.07 8.89 2.67
C VAL A 47 -22.55 8.96 2.83
N VAL A 48 -21.97 10.13 2.61
CA VAL A 48 -20.55 10.42 2.92
C VAL A 48 -20.48 11.40 4.08
N VAL A 49 -19.64 11.13 5.05
CA VAL A 49 -19.51 11.92 6.29
C VAL A 49 -18.08 12.31 6.51
N PHE A 50 -17.81 13.60 6.68
CA PHE A 50 -16.51 14.12 7.09
C PHE A 50 -16.50 14.36 8.60
N VAL A 51 -15.48 13.83 9.29
CA VAL A 51 -15.32 13.99 10.73
C VAL A 51 -14.13 14.87 11.07
N GLU A 52 -14.26 15.67 12.12
CA GLU A 52 -13.28 16.66 12.57
C GLU A 52 -12.70 16.33 13.95
N ASN A 53 -13.39 15.47 14.71
CA ASN A 53 -12.99 15.10 16.07
C ASN A 53 -13.53 13.71 16.45
N ILE A 54 -13.04 13.21 17.59
CA ILE A 54 -13.32 11.87 18.11
C ILE A 54 -14.80 11.69 18.43
N GLU A 55 -15.45 12.70 19.04
CA GLU A 55 -16.86 12.63 19.42
C GLU A 55 -17.77 12.41 18.20
N GLN A 56 -17.46 13.08 17.09
CA GLN A 56 -18.19 12.88 15.83
C GLN A 56 -18.05 11.44 15.31
N VAL A 57 -16.85 10.85 15.39
CA VAL A 57 -16.63 9.43 15.02
C VAL A 57 -17.47 8.51 15.91
N GLN A 58 -17.47 8.72 17.23
CA GLN A 58 -18.28 7.93 18.15
C GLN A 58 -19.78 8.05 17.86
N ASN A 59 -20.26 9.25 17.55
CA ASN A 59 -21.66 9.49 17.19
C ASN A 59 -22.05 8.76 15.89
N VAL A 60 -21.18 8.78 14.86
CA VAL A 60 -21.42 8.02 13.62
C VAL A 60 -21.49 6.52 13.92
N VAL A 61 -20.57 5.98 14.74
CA VAL A 61 -20.60 4.55 15.13
C VAL A 61 -21.88 4.18 15.87
N LYS A 62 -22.35 5.01 16.80
CA LYS A 62 -23.62 4.79 17.52
C LYS A 62 -24.82 4.78 16.58
N LEU A 63 -24.85 5.71 15.62
CA LEU A 63 -25.90 5.78 14.60
C LEU A 63 -25.84 4.59 13.63
N ALA A 64 -24.64 4.18 13.22
CA ALA A 64 -24.45 3.01 12.38
C ALA A 64 -24.98 1.73 13.05
N ASN A 65 -24.71 1.53 14.34
CA ASN A 65 -25.30 0.45 15.13
C ASN A 65 -26.81 0.53 15.21
N LYS A 66 -27.36 1.70 15.58
CA LYS A 66 -28.82 1.94 15.66
C LYS A 66 -29.53 1.59 14.35
N TYR A 67 -28.92 1.98 13.23
CA TYR A 67 -29.49 1.77 11.91
C TYR A 67 -28.95 0.51 11.20
N LYS A 68 -28.10 -0.30 11.84
CA LYS A 68 -27.44 -1.48 11.24
C LYS A 68 -26.92 -1.16 9.83
N THR A 69 -26.14 -0.10 9.73
CA THR A 69 -25.60 0.41 8.47
C THR A 69 -24.07 0.29 8.50
N PRO A 70 -23.43 -0.27 7.47
CA PRO A 70 -21.98 -0.40 7.42
C PRO A 70 -21.27 0.97 7.47
N ILE A 71 -20.08 0.98 8.04
CA ILE A 71 -19.12 2.09 7.99
C ILE A 71 -17.91 1.64 7.17
N ILE A 72 -17.55 2.42 6.18
CA ILE A 72 -16.34 2.25 5.38
C ILE A 72 -15.44 3.46 5.62
N CYS A 73 -14.32 3.24 6.31
CA CYS A 73 -13.35 4.30 6.58
C CYS A 73 -12.60 4.68 5.31
N ARG A 74 -12.38 6.00 5.12
CA ARG A 74 -11.68 6.53 3.96
C ARG A 74 -10.74 7.67 4.36
N GLY A 75 -9.46 7.52 4.02
CA GLY A 75 -8.50 8.63 3.94
C GLY A 75 -8.60 9.30 2.57
N ALA A 76 -7.55 9.28 1.79
CA ALA A 76 -7.55 9.80 0.41
C ALA A 76 -8.18 8.83 -0.62
N GLY A 77 -8.39 7.57 -0.28
CA GLY A 77 -8.95 6.55 -1.20
C GLY A 77 -7.96 6.09 -2.26
N THR A 78 -6.69 6.03 -1.93
CA THR A 78 -5.60 5.62 -2.84
C THR A 78 -5.39 4.10 -2.91
N ASN A 79 -6.17 3.31 -2.17
CA ASN A 79 -6.09 1.86 -2.18
C ASN A 79 -6.46 1.28 -3.57
N VAL A 80 -5.85 0.15 -3.92
CA VAL A 80 -6.00 -0.50 -5.24
C VAL A 80 -6.59 -1.91 -5.17
N VAL A 81 -7.18 -2.29 -4.02
CA VAL A 81 -7.85 -3.60 -3.86
C VAL A 81 -9.32 -3.50 -3.44
N GLY A 82 -9.91 -2.30 -3.51
CA GLY A 82 -11.31 -2.09 -3.17
C GLY A 82 -11.57 -2.01 -1.66
N ALA A 83 -10.56 -1.70 -0.84
CA ALA A 83 -10.71 -1.63 0.61
C ALA A 83 -11.65 -0.50 1.09
N CYS A 84 -11.72 0.61 0.35
CA CYS A 84 -12.62 1.74 0.62
C CYS A 84 -13.84 1.78 -0.29
N SER A 85 -14.03 0.79 -1.17
CA SER A 85 -15.17 0.74 -2.09
C SER A 85 -16.42 0.20 -1.41
N THR A 86 -17.59 0.72 -1.81
CA THR A 86 -18.88 0.29 -1.27
C THR A 86 -19.45 -0.85 -2.09
N GLU A 87 -19.66 -2.02 -1.46
CA GLU A 87 -20.30 -3.16 -2.13
C GLU A 87 -21.80 -3.26 -1.85
N HIS A 88 -22.23 -2.76 -0.68
CA HIS A 88 -23.60 -2.90 -0.20
C HIS A 88 -24.15 -1.59 0.40
N GLY A 89 -23.75 -0.44 -0.13
CA GLY A 89 -24.09 0.86 0.46
C GLY A 89 -23.27 1.14 1.73
N GLY A 90 -23.85 1.89 2.67
CA GLY A 90 -23.21 2.22 3.94
C GLY A 90 -22.75 3.68 4.03
N ILE A 91 -22.10 4.00 5.15
CA ILE A 91 -21.55 5.32 5.46
C ILE A 91 -20.09 5.33 5.04
N ILE A 92 -19.69 6.18 4.11
CA ILE A 92 -18.28 6.52 3.94
C ILE A 92 -17.90 7.50 5.03
N LEU A 93 -16.99 7.10 5.91
CA LEU A 93 -16.45 7.93 6.98
C LEU A 93 -15.09 8.49 6.57
N ASN A 94 -15.06 9.77 6.19
CA ASN A 94 -13.88 10.42 5.63
C ASN A 94 -13.11 11.20 6.69
N PHE A 95 -11.80 10.97 6.77
CA PHE A 95 -10.90 11.52 7.78
C PHE A 95 -10.06 12.72 7.32
N SER A 96 -10.27 13.24 6.11
CA SER A 96 -9.43 14.31 5.56
C SER A 96 -9.43 15.61 6.39
N LYS A 97 -10.44 15.80 7.26
CA LYS A 97 -10.53 16.94 8.20
C LYS A 97 -9.91 16.64 9.57
N MET A 98 -9.52 15.40 9.86
CA MET A 98 -8.74 15.03 11.05
C MET A 98 -7.26 14.89 10.65
N ASN A 99 -6.62 15.99 10.29
CA ASN A 99 -5.32 16.02 9.62
C ASN A 99 -4.23 16.78 10.40
N LYS A 100 -4.32 16.84 11.71
CA LYS A 100 -3.36 17.57 12.55
C LYS A 100 -2.20 16.67 12.96
N ILE A 101 -0.96 17.16 12.81
CA ILE A 101 0.21 16.67 13.53
C ILE A 101 0.10 17.27 14.93
N LEU A 102 -0.16 16.43 15.92
CA LEU A 102 -0.47 16.85 17.29
C LEU A 102 0.80 17.15 18.08
N GLU A 103 1.88 16.40 17.81
CA GLU A 103 3.16 16.53 18.51
C GLU A 103 4.27 15.90 17.66
N ILE A 104 5.44 16.52 17.64
CA ILE A 104 6.71 15.91 17.22
C ILE A 104 7.64 16.00 18.41
N ASN A 105 8.01 14.87 18.98
CA ASN A 105 8.89 14.79 20.15
C ASN A 105 10.27 14.30 19.71
N ARG A 106 11.23 15.22 19.70
CA ARG A 106 12.60 14.95 19.26
C ARG A 106 13.36 14.05 20.22
N GLU A 107 13.15 14.19 21.51
CA GLU A 107 13.86 13.41 22.54
C GLU A 107 13.43 11.94 22.51
N ASN A 108 12.14 11.69 22.35
CA ASN A 108 11.58 10.34 22.25
C ASN A 108 11.60 9.78 20.82
N MET A 109 11.98 10.61 19.83
CA MET A 109 11.90 10.26 18.40
C MET A 109 10.52 9.71 18.02
N THR A 110 9.46 10.47 18.32
CA THR A 110 8.08 10.09 18.03
C THR A 110 7.30 11.25 17.44
N ALA A 111 6.26 10.93 16.67
CA ALA A 111 5.23 11.87 16.25
C ALA A 111 3.86 11.34 16.61
N ARG A 112 2.98 12.17 17.18
CA ARG A 112 1.58 11.88 17.42
C ARG A 112 0.73 12.63 16.41
N VAL A 113 -0.08 11.88 15.66
CA VAL A 113 -0.80 12.40 14.49
C VAL A 113 -2.23 11.89 14.44
N GLN A 114 -3.11 12.65 13.81
CA GLN A 114 -4.46 12.22 13.45
C GLN A 114 -4.45 11.39 12.16
N SER A 115 -5.44 10.53 11.98
CA SER A 115 -5.53 9.57 10.87
C SER A 115 -5.55 10.21 9.48
N GLY A 116 -6.06 11.42 9.34
CA GLY A 116 -6.14 12.15 8.07
C GLY A 116 -4.87 12.91 7.69
N VAL A 117 -3.81 12.89 8.51
CA VAL A 117 -2.52 13.51 8.15
C VAL A 117 -1.98 12.84 6.90
N VAL A 118 -1.60 13.63 5.90
CA VAL A 118 -0.95 13.14 4.68
C VAL A 118 0.46 12.68 5.04
N LEU A 119 0.85 11.51 4.52
CA LEU A 119 2.12 10.87 4.87
C LEU A 119 3.31 11.75 4.48
N GLY A 120 3.29 12.33 3.27
CA GLY A 120 4.34 13.25 2.82
C GLY A 120 4.45 14.51 3.70
N ASP A 121 3.33 15.03 4.21
CA ASP A 121 3.35 16.19 5.13
C ASP A 121 4.01 15.81 6.47
N LEU A 122 3.74 14.60 6.98
CA LEU A 122 4.43 14.11 8.18
C LEU A 122 5.93 13.95 7.92
N GLN A 123 6.34 13.33 6.79
CA GLN A 123 7.75 13.16 6.45
C GLN A 123 8.47 14.53 6.39
N ASN A 124 7.91 15.49 5.67
CA ASN A 124 8.48 16.85 5.57
C ASN A 124 8.58 17.52 6.94
N ALA A 125 7.55 17.39 7.78
CA ALA A 125 7.54 17.99 9.10
C ALA A 125 8.63 17.40 10.01
N VAL A 126 8.78 16.08 10.07
CA VAL A 126 9.78 15.43 10.94
C VAL A 126 11.22 15.63 10.45
N GLU A 127 11.42 15.74 9.13
CA GLU A 127 12.74 15.99 8.54
C GLU A 127 13.34 17.33 8.98
N SER A 128 12.52 18.35 9.25
CA SER A 128 12.97 19.62 9.80
C SER A 128 13.60 19.51 11.20
N PHE A 129 13.32 18.41 11.91
CA PHE A 129 13.89 18.06 13.21
C PHE A 129 15.08 17.10 13.11
N GLY A 130 15.56 16.76 11.90
CA GLY A 130 16.61 15.76 11.68
C GLY A 130 16.13 14.32 11.92
N LEU A 131 14.81 14.11 11.88
CA LEU A 131 14.15 12.81 12.05
C LEU A 131 13.59 12.30 10.72
N PHE A 132 13.30 11.00 10.65
CA PHE A 132 12.85 10.35 9.45
C PHE A 132 11.73 9.32 9.74
N TYR A 133 10.69 9.34 8.91
CA TYR A 133 9.65 8.32 8.85
C TYR A 133 9.80 7.54 7.53
N PRO A 134 10.36 6.31 7.57
CA PRO A 134 10.80 5.60 6.36
C PRO A 134 9.74 5.08 5.40
N PRO A 135 8.53 4.62 5.82
CA PRO A 135 7.54 4.09 4.88
C PRO A 135 7.24 5.09 3.76
N ASP A 136 7.39 4.65 2.50
CA ASP A 136 7.34 5.53 1.32
C ASP A 136 6.50 4.94 0.17
N PRO A 137 5.20 4.65 0.40
CA PRO A 137 4.35 4.18 -0.68
C PRO A 137 4.35 5.19 -1.85
N SER A 138 4.21 4.71 -3.07
CA SER A 138 4.31 5.54 -4.28
C SER A 138 3.35 6.73 -4.31
N ASN A 139 2.27 6.67 -3.54
CA ASN A 139 1.23 7.70 -3.39
C ASN A 139 1.37 8.55 -2.11
N LEU A 140 2.57 8.61 -1.51
CA LEU A 140 2.85 9.30 -0.24
C LEU A 140 2.38 10.78 -0.21
N ALA A 141 2.35 11.44 -1.36
CA ALA A 141 1.92 12.84 -1.49
C ALA A 141 0.43 13.07 -1.19
N VAL A 142 -0.38 12.01 -1.15
CA VAL A 142 -1.84 12.10 -0.93
C VAL A 142 -2.35 11.06 0.08
N SER A 143 -1.67 9.93 0.25
CA SER A 143 -2.08 8.88 1.20
C SER A 143 -2.03 9.39 2.63
N THR A 144 -2.92 8.89 3.48
CA THR A 144 -3.04 9.32 4.88
C THR A 144 -2.46 8.29 5.84
N ILE A 145 -2.02 8.74 7.00
CA ILE A 145 -1.46 7.87 8.06
C ILE A 145 -2.47 6.79 8.47
N GLY A 146 -3.75 7.15 8.66
CA GLY A 146 -4.80 6.16 8.97
C GLY A 146 -5.00 5.13 7.87
N GLY A 147 -4.89 5.53 6.59
CA GLY A 147 -4.92 4.62 5.45
C GLY A 147 -3.70 3.70 5.42
N SER A 148 -2.51 4.24 5.65
CA SER A 148 -1.26 3.46 5.73
C SER A 148 -1.28 2.45 6.87
N ILE A 149 -1.83 2.81 8.04
CA ILE A 149 -2.04 1.89 9.16
C ILE A 149 -3.03 0.79 8.78
N ALA A 150 -4.17 1.15 8.20
CA ALA A 150 -5.20 0.18 7.83
C ALA A 150 -4.70 -0.87 6.83
N GLN A 151 -3.79 -0.50 5.92
CA GLN A 151 -3.21 -1.39 4.92
C GLN A 151 -1.87 -2.01 5.35
N SER A 152 -1.24 -1.55 6.43
CA SER A 152 0.17 -1.83 6.72
C SER A 152 1.08 -1.48 5.54
N SER A 153 0.87 -0.30 4.96
CA SER A 153 1.57 0.14 3.74
C SER A 153 3.08 0.08 3.89
N GLY A 154 3.74 -0.32 2.81
CA GLY A 154 5.19 -0.39 2.70
C GLY A 154 5.73 0.66 1.73
N GLY A 155 6.43 0.21 0.70
CA GLY A 155 7.07 0.99 -0.34
C GLY A 155 8.49 0.51 -0.62
N ALA A 156 9.20 1.20 -1.48
CA ALA A 156 10.53 0.83 -1.95
C ALA A 156 11.56 0.65 -0.82
N LYS A 157 11.43 1.42 0.27
CA LYS A 157 12.32 1.36 1.44
C LYS A 157 12.01 0.25 2.43
N SER A 158 10.95 -0.53 2.21
CA SER A 158 10.52 -1.59 3.14
C SER A 158 11.58 -2.64 3.37
N PHE A 159 12.43 -2.90 2.37
CA PHE A 159 13.51 -3.86 2.47
C PHE A 159 14.48 -3.53 3.64
N LYS A 160 14.91 -2.28 3.78
CA LYS A 160 15.82 -1.86 4.85
C LYS A 160 15.09 -1.48 6.13
N TYR A 161 13.98 -0.79 5.98
CA TYR A 161 13.36 -0.07 7.09
C TYR A 161 12.10 -0.71 7.62
N GLY A 162 11.54 -1.69 6.93
CA GLY A 162 10.25 -2.27 7.28
C GLY A 162 9.07 -1.44 6.77
N THR A 163 7.88 -1.78 7.24
CA THR A 163 6.61 -1.20 6.80
C THR A 163 5.94 -0.39 7.92
N THR A 164 4.78 0.15 7.68
CA THR A 164 4.00 0.93 8.68
C THR A 164 3.86 0.19 10.03
N LYS A 165 3.70 -1.13 10.03
CA LYS A 165 3.57 -1.94 11.27
C LYS A 165 4.77 -1.81 12.22
N ASP A 166 5.96 -1.54 11.66
CA ASP A 166 7.21 -1.50 12.43
C ASP A 166 7.40 -0.14 13.15
N TYR A 167 6.53 0.84 12.81
CA TYR A 167 6.63 2.22 13.31
C TYR A 167 5.46 2.62 14.21
N VAL A 168 4.32 1.94 14.18
CA VAL A 168 3.18 2.26 15.04
C VAL A 168 3.41 1.70 16.45
N ILE A 169 3.55 2.59 17.45
CA ILE A 169 3.79 2.18 18.85
C ILE A 169 2.56 2.35 19.73
N ASP A 170 1.62 3.21 19.35
CA ASP A 170 0.36 3.42 20.06
C ASP A 170 -0.72 3.96 19.11
N MET A 171 -1.98 3.63 19.39
CA MET A 171 -3.13 4.17 18.65
C MET A 171 -4.30 4.41 19.59
N LYS A 172 -5.10 5.44 19.27
CA LYS A 172 -6.49 5.53 19.75
C LYS A 172 -7.42 5.02 18.66
N VAL A 173 -8.26 4.07 19.02
CA VAL A 173 -9.18 3.39 18.12
C VAL A 173 -10.60 3.50 18.66
N VAL A 174 -11.54 3.95 17.85
CA VAL A 174 -12.98 3.87 18.17
C VAL A 174 -13.46 2.48 17.78
N MET A 175 -13.95 1.73 18.77
CA MET A 175 -14.45 0.37 18.63
C MET A 175 -15.87 0.35 18.04
N ALA A 176 -16.33 -0.82 17.59
CA ALA A 176 -17.67 -0.98 17.03
C ALA A 176 -18.82 -0.61 18.01
N ASN A 177 -18.59 -0.62 19.32
CA ASN A 177 -19.54 -0.16 20.34
C ASN A 177 -19.47 1.35 20.64
N GLY A 178 -18.51 2.07 20.01
CA GLY A 178 -18.28 3.51 20.22
C GLY A 178 -17.33 3.84 21.37
N GLU A 179 -16.77 2.86 22.08
CA GLU A 179 -15.74 3.08 23.10
C GLU A 179 -14.39 3.40 22.45
N ILE A 180 -13.52 4.06 23.22
CA ILE A 180 -12.16 4.37 22.79
C ILE A 180 -11.21 3.35 23.41
N LEU A 181 -10.49 2.64 22.55
CA LEU A 181 -9.39 1.75 22.94
C LEU A 181 -8.05 2.44 22.69
N GLN A 182 -7.17 2.39 23.69
CA GLN A 182 -5.75 2.69 23.53
C GLN A 182 -4.97 1.38 23.42
N THR A 183 -4.13 1.23 22.37
CA THR A 183 -3.57 -0.07 22.01
C THR A 183 -2.14 -0.31 22.50
N GLY A 184 -1.42 0.77 22.83
CA GLY A 184 0.01 0.71 23.13
C GLY A 184 0.44 1.74 24.19
N SER A 185 1.66 2.23 24.04
CA SER A 185 2.25 3.27 24.90
C SER A 185 3.34 4.03 24.14
N ASN A 186 3.77 5.19 24.69
CA ASN A 186 4.84 6.01 24.13
C ASN A 186 6.26 5.46 24.44
N THR A 187 6.37 4.18 24.77
CA THR A 187 7.66 3.52 25.05
C THR A 187 8.08 2.62 23.90
N ILE A 188 9.39 2.58 23.61
CA ILE A 188 9.93 1.70 22.55
C ILE A 188 9.71 0.23 22.86
N LYS A 189 9.81 -0.15 24.14
CA LYS A 189 9.57 -1.52 24.61
C LYS A 189 8.30 -1.56 25.44
N ASN A 190 7.40 -2.50 25.10
CA ASN A 190 6.20 -2.75 25.88
C ASN A 190 5.88 -4.26 25.88
N ALA A 191 6.02 -4.89 27.05
CA ALA A 191 5.67 -6.28 27.28
C ALA A 191 4.47 -6.42 28.28
N THR A 192 3.70 -5.37 28.47
CA THR A 192 2.57 -5.31 29.39
C THR A 192 1.29 -5.76 28.70
N GLY A 193 1.07 -7.07 28.61
CA GLY A 193 -0.09 -7.68 27.95
C GLY A 193 0.14 -7.96 26.44
N TYR A 194 -0.97 -8.23 25.75
CA TYR A 194 -0.92 -8.49 24.31
C TYR A 194 -0.65 -7.23 23.51
N ASN A 195 0.11 -7.36 22.41
CA ASN A 195 0.33 -6.25 21.48
C ASN A 195 -0.91 -6.06 20.59
N LEU A 196 -1.79 -5.16 20.99
CA LEU A 196 -3.00 -4.87 20.25
C LEU A 196 -2.73 -4.06 18.97
N ASN A 197 -1.61 -3.30 18.88
CA ASN A 197 -1.26 -2.54 17.67
C ASN A 197 -1.24 -3.45 16.44
N THR A 198 -0.66 -4.66 16.57
CA THR A 198 -0.51 -5.60 15.46
C THR A 198 -1.84 -6.19 14.96
N LEU A 199 -2.92 -6.10 15.73
CA LEU A 199 -4.25 -6.51 15.28
C LEU A 199 -4.91 -5.44 14.39
N PHE A 200 -4.66 -4.16 14.65
CA PHE A 200 -5.29 -3.07 13.91
C PHE A 200 -4.50 -2.66 12.67
N VAL A 201 -3.17 -2.75 12.72
CA VAL A 201 -2.32 -2.48 11.54
C VAL A 201 -2.54 -3.59 10.52
N GLY A 202 -2.95 -3.22 9.29
CA GLY A 202 -3.30 -4.18 8.24
C GLY A 202 -4.72 -4.78 8.37
N SER A 203 -5.56 -4.27 9.28
CA SER A 203 -6.94 -4.75 9.46
C SER A 203 -7.93 -4.19 8.43
N GLU A 204 -7.54 -3.31 7.56
CA GLU A 204 -8.38 -2.66 6.54
C GLU A 204 -9.65 -1.98 7.14
N GLY A 205 -9.54 -1.50 8.38
CA GLY A 205 -10.66 -0.88 9.09
C GLY A 205 -11.78 -1.84 9.50
N THR A 206 -11.53 -3.16 9.51
CA THR A 206 -12.53 -4.17 9.85
C THR A 206 -12.65 -4.43 11.35
N LEU A 207 -11.64 -4.07 12.16
CA LEU A 207 -11.60 -4.33 13.60
C LEU A 207 -11.88 -3.10 14.46
N GLY A 208 -11.62 -1.92 13.94
CA GLY A 208 -11.80 -0.65 14.62
C GLY A 208 -11.46 0.54 13.72
N ILE A 209 -11.76 1.72 14.20
CA ILE A 209 -11.55 2.99 13.48
C ILE A 209 -10.40 3.75 14.13
N VAL A 210 -9.22 3.71 13.51
CA VAL A 210 -8.04 4.44 13.99
C VAL A 210 -8.26 5.94 13.82
N ILE A 211 -8.10 6.70 14.91
CA ILE A 211 -8.34 8.15 14.95
C ILE A 211 -7.07 8.96 15.22
N GLU A 212 -6.16 8.43 16.04
CA GLU A 212 -4.83 8.98 16.33
C GLU A 212 -3.81 7.83 16.36
N ALA A 213 -2.58 8.13 16.02
CA ALA A 213 -1.45 7.21 16.17
C ALA A 213 -0.22 7.91 16.69
N THR A 214 0.58 7.20 17.49
CA THR A 214 1.95 7.58 17.83
C THR A 214 2.90 6.75 16.98
N ILE A 215 3.70 7.44 16.19
CA ILE A 215 4.62 6.90 15.22
C ILE A 215 6.05 7.04 15.76
N LYS A 216 6.78 5.92 15.78
CA LYS A 216 8.22 5.91 16.03
C LYS A 216 8.96 6.53 14.84
N LEU A 217 9.97 7.34 15.11
CA LEU A 217 10.86 7.95 14.12
C LEU A 217 12.29 7.43 14.31
N ILE A 218 13.11 7.63 13.30
CA ILE A 218 14.54 7.33 13.35
C ILE A 218 15.34 8.58 12.94
N PRO A 219 16.65 8.66 13.22
CA PRO A 219 17.50 9.70 12.68
C PRO A 219 17.48 9.70 11.15
N LYS A 220 17.43 10.90 10.54
CA LYS A 220 17.51 11.03 9.09
C LYS A 220 18.90 10.63 8.60
N PRO A 221 19.04 9.79 7.56
CA PRO A 221 20.32 9.52 6.92
C PRO A 221 20.98 10.80 6.43
N GLU A 222 22.30 10.91 6.59
CA GLU A 222 23.08 12.10 6.18
C GLU A 222 23.12 12.23 4.65
N SER A 223 23.24 11.10 3.96
CA SER A 223 23.39 11.06 2.51
C SER A 223 22.69 9.85 1.90
N LYS A 224 22.44 9.94 0.60
CA LYS A 224 21.86 8.87 -0.22
C LYS A 224 22.38 8.95 -1.64
N LYS A 225 22.50 7.78 -2.31
CA LYS A 225 22.81 7.64 -3.73
C LYS A 225 21.92 6.59 -4.36
N VAL A 226 21.63 6.73 -5.65
CA VAL A 226 20.90 5.72 -6.42
C VAL A 226 21.73 5.25 -7.62
N LEU A 227 21.70 3.93 -7.85
CA LEU A 227 22.29 3.30 -9.03
C LEU A 227 21.18 2.63 -9.83
N MET A 228 21.29 2.67 -11.15
CA MET A 228 20.46 1.89 -12.06
C MET A 228 21.34 0.95 -12.86
N ALA A 229 21.08 -0.34 -12.80
CA ALA A 229 21.84 -1.38 -13.49
C ALA A 229 20.94 -2.17 -14.43
N TYR A 230 21.43 -2.46 -15.65
CA TYR A 230 20.67 -3.16 -16.68
C TYR A 230 21.25 -4.57 -16.92
N PHE A 231 20.36 -5.49 -17.26
CA PHE A 231 20.70 -6.90 -17.46
C PHE A 231 20.04 -7.47 -18.72
N ASP A 232 20.73 -8.39 -19.36
CA ASP A 232 20.24 -9.11 -20.54
C ASP A 232 19.32 -10.30 -20.18
N THR A 233 19.23 -10.65 -18.87
CA THR A 233 18.29 -11.68 -18.38
C THR A 233 17.74 -11.32 -16.98
N VAL A 234 16.52 -11.75 -16.69
CA VAL A 234 15.93 -11.64 -15.34
C VAL A 234 16.76 -12.44 -14.33
N LYS A 235 17.30 -13.58 -14.73
CA LYS A 235 18.11 -14.45 -13.88
C LYS A 235 19.36 -13.74 -13.35
N THR A 236 20.11 -13.06 -14.21
CA THR A 236 21.32 -12.32 -13.80
C THR A 236 20.99 -11.15 -12.88
N ALA A 237 19.87 -10.44 -13.15
CA ALA A 237 19.38 -9.39 -12.26
C ALA A 237 19.05 -9.91 -10.86
N VAL A 238 18.27 -11.00 -10.74
CA VAL A 238 17.93 -11.62 -9.46
C VAL A 238 19.17 -12.17 -8.74
N SER A 239 20.13 -12.74 -9.49
CA SER A 239 21.40 -13.17 -8.91
C SER A 239 22.18 -12.01 -8.29
N ALA A 240 22.22 -10.85 -8.95
CA ALA A 240 22.87 -9.65 -8.42
C ALA A 240 22.25 -9.20 -7.09
N VAL A 241 20.90 -9.23 -6.96
CA VAL A 241 20.21 -8.92 -5.70
C VAL A 241 20.69 -9.81 -4.56
N ASN A 242 20.76 -11.13 -4.78
CA ASN A 242 21.22 -12.07 -3.75
C ASN A 242 22.67 -11.82 -3.36
N LYS A 243 23.57 -11.60 -4.33
CA LYS A 243 24.98 -11.30 -4.05
C LYS A 243 25.18 -10.01 -3.25
N ILE A 244 24.41 -8.94 -3.52
CA ILE A 244 24.47 -7.70 -2.75
C ILE A 244 24.21 -7.98 -1.26
N ILE A 245 23.18 -8.76 -0.97
CA ILE A 245 22.80 -9.11 0.40
C ILE A 245 23.84 -10.02 1.06
N GLU A 246 24.38 -11.01 0.33
CA GLU A 246 25.44 -11.91 0.80
C GLU A 246 26.72 -11.14 1.18
N HIS A 247 27.01 -10.03 0.48
CA HIS A 247 28.15 -9.17 0.80
C HIS A 247 27.87 -8.19 1.97
N ARG A 248 26.77 -8.40 2.70
CA ARG A 248 26.40 -7.61 3.89
C ARG A 248 26.15 -6.14 3.59
N ILE A 249 25.88 -5.79 2.34
CA ILE A 249 25.33 -4.47 1.97
C ILE A 249 23.82 -4.55 2.12
N PHE A 250 23.24 -3.56 2.81
CA PHE A 250 21.81 -3.49 3.05
C PHE A 250 21.26 -2.19 2.48
N PRO A 251 21.03 -2.12 1.16
CA PRO A 251 20.53 -0.92 0.51
C PRO A 251 19.18 -0.48 1.07
N ALA A 252 18.91 0.83 1.04
CA ALA A 252 17.60 1.38 1.39
C ALA A 252 16.50 0.78 0.49
N THR A 253 16.83 0.58 -0.79
CA THR A 253 15.92 0.03 -1.79
C THR A 253 16.66 -0.87 -2.77
N ILE A 254 16.02 -1.96 -3.22
CA ILE A 254 16.35 -2.68 -4.43
C ILE A 254 15.05 -2.89 -5.21
N ASP A 255 14.84 -2.05 -6.23
CA ASP A 255 13.66 -2.09 -7.10
C ASP A 255 13.99 -2.73 -8.44
N PHE A 256 12.95 -3.18 -9.14
CA PHE A 256 13.05 -3.92 -10.40
C PHE A 256 12.08 -3.34 -11.44
N MET A 257 12.51 -3.36 -12.69
CA MET A 257 11.66 -3.13 -13.86
C MET A 257 11.97 -4.19 -14.91
N ASP A 258 10.94 -4.85 -15.45
CA ASP A 258 11.13 -5.75 -16.59
C ASP A 258 11.21 -4.95 -17.93
N LYS A 259 11.55 -5.65 -19.01
CA LYS A 259 11.66 -5.07 -20.36
C LYS A 259 10.41 -4.29 -20.77
N ASN A 260 9.23 -4.86 -20.55
CA ASN A 260 7.98 -4.22 -20.94
C ASN A 260 7.73 -2.92 -20.14
N ALA A 261 8.07 -2.91 -18.87
CA ALA A 261 8.00 -1.70 -18.04
C ALA A 261 9.01 -0.65 -18.53
N ILE A 262 10.26 -1.04 -18.80
CA ILE A 262 11.30 -0.14 -19.33
C ILE A 262 10.85 0.50 -20.66
N GLN A 263 10.40 -0.33 -21.61
CA GLN A 263 9.95 0.14 -22.94
C GLN A 263 8.71 1.04 -22.83
N THR A 264 7.76 0.68 -21.96
CA THR A 264 6.52 1.45 -21.79
C THR A 264 6.80 2.79 -21.13
N VAL A 265 7.66 2.83 -20.10
CA VAL A 265 8.07 4.08 -19.47
C VAL A 265 8.80 4.96 -20.47
N GLU A 266 9.82 4.45 -21.17
CA GLU A 266 10.58 5.26 -22.14
C GLU A 266 9.71 5.83 -23.26
N LYS A 267 8.71 5.06 -23.72
CA LYS A 267 7.75 5.50 -24.73
C LYS A 267 6.88 6.68 -24.29
N PHE A 268 6.40 6.68 -23.05
CA PHE A 268 5.40 7.64 -22.57
C PHE A 268 5.97 8.72 -21.64
N TYR A 269 7.10 8.45 -21.02
CA TYR A 269 7.83 9.33 -20.10
C TYR A 269 9.34 9.15 -20.30
N PRO A 270 9.90 9.71 -21.40
CA PRO A 270 11.31 9.51 -21.77
C PRO A 270 12.25 9.87 -20.62
N ALA A 271 13.14 8.94 -20.26
CA ALA A 271 14.09 9.06 -19.17
C ALA A 271 15.50 8.55 -19.52
N ASN A 272 15.76 8.32 -20.82
CA ASN A 272 16.98 7.73 -21.36
C ASN A 272 17.24 6.30 -20.86
N LEU A 273 16.17 5.48 -20.81
CA LEU A 273 16.27 4.08 -20.42
C LEU A 273 16.78 3.20 -21.59
N LEU A 274 17.52 2.14 -21.26
CA LEU A 274 18.01 1.17 -22.25
C LEU A 274 16.91 0.15 -22.57
N THR A 275 16.15 0.38 -23.63
CA THR A 275 14.93 -0.36 -23.98
C THR A 275 15.16 -1.74 -24.60
N ASP A 276 16.39 -2.09 -24.92
CA ASP A 276 16.82 -3.40 -25.44
C ASP A 276 17.06 -4.43 -24.32
N LYS A 277 17.10 -4.00 -23.04
CA LYS A 277 17.44 -4.84 -21.89
C LYS A 277 16.23 -5.57 -21.33
N GLU A 278 16.47 -6.79 -20.79
CA GLU A 278 15.42 -7.65 -20.22
C GLU A 278 15.00 -7.23 -18.80
N ALA A 279 15.89 -6.59 -18.05
CA ALA A 279 15.64 -6.14 -16.70
C ALA A 279 16.49 -4.93 -16.32
N ALA A 280 15.96 -4.10 -15.42
CA ALA A 280 16.72 -3.08 -14.72
C ALA A 280 16.52 -3.20 -13.20
N LEU A 281 17.60 -3.01 -12.43
CA LEU A 281 17.59 -2.83 -10.99
C LEU A 281 17.83 -1.37 -10.64
N ILE A 282 17.07 -0.86 -9.68
CA ILE A 282 17.27 0.47 -9.08
C ILE A 282 17.67 0.24 -7.63
N ILE A 283 18.88 0.64 -7.28
CA ILE A 283 19.48 0.36 -5.96
C ILE A 283 19.77 1.69 -5.29
N GLU A 284 19.08 1.96 -4.18
CA GLU A 284 19.33 3.14 -3.35
C GLU A 284 20.13 2.73 -2.11
N ILE A 285 21.23 3.42 -1.87
CA ILE A 285 21.99 3.35 -0.62
C ILE A 285 21.83 4.64 0.15
N ASP A 286 21.82 4.55 1.47
CA ASP A 286 21.75 5.67 2.37
C ASP A 286 22.49 5.40 3.70
N GLY A 287 22.82 6.46 4.43
CA GLY A 287 23.51 6.36 5.70
C GLY A 287 24.43 7.55 5.96
N PHE A 288 25.57 7.29 6.57
CA PHE A 288 26.61 8.30 6.80
C PHE A 288 27.32 8.66 5.50
N GLU A 289 27.57 9.94 5.26
CA GLU A 289 28.26 10.45 4.07
C GLU A 289 29.58 9.71 3.80
N CYS A 290 30.38 9.50 4.83
CA CYS A 290 31.69 8.82 4.72
C CYS A 290 31.59 7.36 4.23
N SER A 291 30.42 6.74 4.25
CA SER A 291 30.24 5.34 3.82
C SER A 291 29.74 5.20 2.37
N MET A 292 29.32 6.29 1.73
CA MET A 292 28.65 6.24 0.44
C MET A 292 29.54 5.69 -0.67
N ASP A 293 30.75 6.21 -0.83
CA ASP A 293 31.67 5.77 -1.89
C ASP A 293 32.11 4.31 -1.68
N TYR A 294 32.26 3.87 -0.44
CA TYR A 294 32.59 2.48 -0.13
C TYR A 294 31.46 1.51 -0.51
N GLN A 295 30.20 1.85 -0.14
CA GLN A 295 29.04 1.04 -0.48
C GLN A 295 28.81 1.02 -2.01
N GLU A 296 28.89 2.17 -2.66
CA GLU A 296 28.77 2.29 -4.12
C GLU A 296 29.78 1.39 -4.82
N LYS A 297 31.05 1.47 -4.46
CA LYS A 297 32.12 0.65 -5.05
C LYS A 297 31.80 -0.84 -4.96
N ILE A 298 31.42 -1.33 -3.77
CA ILE A 298 31.11 -2.76 -3.58
C ILE A 298 29.92 -3.15 -4.47
N ILE A 299 28.86 -2.34 -4.51
CA ILE A 299 27.69 -2.63 -5.35
C ILE A 299 28.08 -2.67 -6.82
N VAL A 300 28.87 -1.72 -7.31
CA VAL A 300 29.34 -1.69 -8.70
C VAL A 300 30.18 -2.93 -9.03
N ASP A 301 31.08 -3.34 -8.14
CA ASP A 301 31.89 -4.55 -8.30
C ASP A 301 31.00 -5.82 -8.39
N ILE A 302 29.96 -5.90 -7.53
CA ILE A 302 28.99 -7.01 -7.56
C ILE A 302 28.18 -7.00 -8.85
N LEU A 303 27.65 -5.85 -9.27
CA LEU A 303 26.88 -5.70 -10.49
C LEU A 303 27.69 -6.13 -11.72
N ASN A 304 28.94 -5.68 -11.83
CA ASN A 304 29.86 -6.08 -12.91
C ASN A 304 30.12 -7.60 -12.88
N SER A 305 30.33 -8.19 -11.70
CA SER A 305 30.53 -9.66 -11.56
C SER A 305 29.24 -10.47 -11.76
N SER A 306 28.12 -9.81 -11.94
CA SER A 306 26.80 -10.41 -12.19
C SER A 306 26.29 -10.12 -13.63
N ASP A 307 27.20 -9.81 -14.52
CA ASP A 307 26.95 -9.55 -15.94
C ASP A 307 25.96 -8.36 -16.17
N ALA A 308 26.06 -7.32 -15.35
CA ALA A 308 25.35 -6.08 -15.64
C ALA A 308 25.88 -5.48 -16.93
N SER A 309 24.99 -5.25 -17.91
CA SER A 309 25.38 -4.73 -19.24
C SER A 309 25.59 -3.21 -19.26
N ALA A 310 25.05 -2.49 -18.28
CA ALA A 310 25.30 -1.07 -18.05
C ALA A 310 24.96 -0.70 -16.60
N ILE A 311 25.68 0.27 -16.05
CA ILE A 311 25.45 0.82 -14.70
C ILE A 311 25.46 2.34 -14.80
N GLN A 312 24.46 3.00 -14.22
CA GLN A 312 24.33 4.45 -14.11
C GLN A 312 24.21 4.81 -12.64
N ALA A 313 25.13 5.58 -12.10
CA ALA A 313 25.06 6.12 -10.75
C ALA A 313 24.62 7.58 -10.79
N SER A 314 23.86 8.03 -9.79
CA SER A 314 23.49 9.44 -9.63
C SER A 314 24.63 10.22 -8.99
N HIS A 315 25.05 11.31 -9.61
CA HIS A 315 26.08 12.23 -9.10
C HIS A 315 25.49 13.54 -8.56
N ASN A 316 24.20 13.76 -8.76
CA ASN A 316 23.46 14.94 -8.34
C ASN A 316 21.98 14.63 -8.15
N GLU A 317 21.23 15.59 -7.62
CA GLU A 317 19.80 15.44 -7.33
C GLU A 317 18.95 15.30 -8.60
N GLU A 318 19.34 15.89 -9.71
CA GLU A 318 18.62 15.78 -10.99
C GLU A 318 18.66 14.34 -11.52
N GLU A 319 19.83 13.71 -11.52
CA GLU A 319 19.99 12.30 -11.92
C GLU A 319 19.28 11.35 -10.98
N TYR A 320 19.35 11.60 -9.66
CA TYR A 320 18.60 10.85 -8.66
C TYR A 320 17.10 10.92 -8.95
N ASN A 321 16.57 12.12 -9.14
CA ASN A 321 15.15 12.34 -9.40
C ASN A 321 14.70 11.75 -10.73
N ARG A 322 15.54 11.80 -11.77
CA ARG A 322 15.26 11.19 -13.08
C ARG A 322 15.05 9.68 -12.97
N ILE A 323 15.93 8.95 -12.27
CA ILE A 323 15.83 7.50 -12.07
C ILE A 323 14.53 7.16 -11.33
N TRP A 324 14.25 7.84 -10.23
CA TRP A 324 13.04 7.59 -9.44
C TRP A 324 11.75 8.01 -10.15
N THR A 325 11.79 9.08 -10.95
CA THR A 325 10.63 9.51 -11.75
C THR A 325 10.31 8.46 -12.81
N ALA A 326 11.31 7.91 -13.49
CA ALA A 326 11.12 6.81 -14.43
C ALA A 326 10.41 5.63 -13.75
N ARG A 327 10.91 5.17 -12.60
CA ARG A 327 10.29 4.05 -11.85
C ARG A 327 8.86 4.34 -11.41
N ARG A 328 8.62 5.51 -10.85
CA ARG A 328 7.28 5.93 -10.35
C ARG A 328 6.28 6.14 -11.49
N SER A 329 6.73 6.45 -12.69
CA SER A 329 5.87 6.64 -13.86
C SER A 329 5.33 5.34 -14.46
N SER A 330 5.80 4.17 -14.02
CA SER A 330 5.46 2.87 -14.59
C SER A 330 3.95 2.62 -14.68
N MET A 331 3.20 2.83 -13.58
CA MET A 331 1.76 2.66 -13.56
C MET A 331 1.04 3.62 -14.51
N GLY A 332 1.46 4.89 -14.51
CA GLY A 332 0.93 5.92 -15.43
C GLY A 332 1.24 5.63 -16.90
N ALA A 333 2.43 5.09 -17.18
CA ALA A 333 2.81 4.68 -18.53
C ALA A 333 1.97 3.48 -19.00
N CYS A 334 1.84 2.47 -18.14
CA CYS A 334 1.03 1.29 -18.41
C CYS A 334 -0.45 1.66 -18.66
N ALA A 335 -0.98 2.62 -17.91
CA ALA A 335 -2.35 3.13 -18.07
C ALA A 335 -2.62 3.82 -19.42
N LYS A 336 -1.55 4.22 -20.16
CA LYS A 336 -1.71 4.77 -21.51
C LYS A 336 -1.81 3.70 -22.60
N MET A 337 -1.58 2.43 -22.27
CA MET A 337 -1.62 1.35 -23.27
C MET A 337 -3.05 0.93 -23.61
N LYS A 338 -3.97 0.98 -22.62
CA LYS A 338 -5.39 0.61 -22.74
C LYS A 338 -6.26 1.48 -21.84
N PRO A 339 -7.60 1.48 -22.04
CA PRO A 339 -8.52 2.30 -21.23
C PRO A 339 -8.42 2.08 -19.73
N ASN A 340 -8.01 0.88 -19.31
CA ASN A 340 -7.89 0.50 -17.91
C ASN A 340 -6.53 -0.15 -17.65
N VAL A 341 -6.08 -0.12 -16.41
CA VAL A 341 -4.92 -0.85 -15.93
C VAL A 341 -5.23 -1.42 -14.55
N THR A 342 -4.81 -2.66 -14.33
CA THR A 342 -4.85 -3.28 -13.00
C THR A 342 -3.44 -3.43 -12.47
N THR A 343 -3.28 -3.43 -11.17
CA THR A 343 -2.03 -3.79 -10.53
C THR A 343 -2.31 -4.87 -9.49
N ASP A 344 -1.36 -5.75 -9.30
CA ASP A 344 -1.36 -6.70 -8.20
C ASP A 344 -0.11 -6.52 -7.34
N ASP A 345 0.02 -7.32 -6.30
CA ASP A 345 1.09 -7.22 -5.32
C ASP A 345 1.31 -8.63 -4.75
N VAL A 346 2.15 -9.40 -5.43
CA VAL A 346 2.46 -10.78 -5.04
C VAL A 346 3.89 -10.86 -4.53
N ILE A 347 4.08 -11.58 -3.42
CA ILE A 347 5.38 -11.74 -2.77
C ILE A 347 5.73 -13.21 -2.66
N VAL A 348 7.00 -13.52 -2.92
CA VAL A 348 7.58 -14.85 -2.67
C VAL A 348 8.89 -14.72 -1.89
N PRO A 349 9.34 -15.79 -1.20
CA PRO A 349 10.71 -15.86 -0.73
C PRO A 349 11.68 -15.57 -1.89
N ARG A 350 12.68 -14.71 -1.69
CA ARG A 350 13.59 -14.22 -2.76
C ARG A 350 14.18 -15.31 -3.64
N LYS A 351 14.46 -16.50 -3.08
CA LYS A 351 14.93 -17.67 -3.86
C LYS A 351 14.00 -18.09 -5.00
N ASN A 352 12.72 -17.70 -4.93
CA ASN A 352 11.69 -18.03 -5.91
C ASN A 352 11.34 -16.85 -6.84
N LEU A 353 11.98 -15.71 -6.69
CA LEU A 353 11.65 -14.46 -7.40
C LEU A 353 11.79 -14.61 -8.93
N GLU A 354 12.90 -15.22 -9.43
CA GLU A 354 13.06 -15.48 -10.85
C GLU A 354 11.90 -16.31 -11.42
N LYS A 355 11.50 -17.38 -10.70
CA LYS A 355 10.40 -18.25 -11.12
C LYS A 355 9.06 -17.49 -11.12
N LEU A 356 8.85 -16.59 -10.17
CA LEU A 356 7.65 -15.75 -10.12
C LEU A 356 7.58 -14.82 -11.32
N VAL A 357 8.64 -14.05 -11.60
CA VAL A 357 8.68 -13.07 -12.70
C VAL A 357 8.48 -13.77 -14.05
N LEU A 358 9.22 -14.85 -14.31
CA LEU A 358 9.10 -15.60 -15.56
C LEU A 358 7.74 -16.27 -15.70
N GLY A 359 7.24 -16.90 -14.64
CA GLY A 359 5.92 -17.54 -14.66
C GLY A 359 4.75 -16.56 -14.83
N ILE A 360 4.81 -15.34 -14.26
CA ILE A 360 3.80 -14.31 -14.55
C ILE A 360 3.82 -13.93 -16.03
N ARG A 361 5.01 -13.78 -16.64
CA ARG A 361 5.16 -13.49 -18.07
C ARG A 361 4.52 -14.60 -18.93
N GLU A 362 4.87 -15.86 -18.66
CA GLU A 362 4.32 -17.02 -19.35
C GLU A 362 2.78 -17.12 -19.23
N ILE A 363 2.23 -16.87 -18.04
CA ILE A 363 0.77 -16.86 -17.82
C ILE A 363 0.13 -15.72 -18.64
N CYS A 364 0.66 -14.51 -18.61
CA CYS A 364 0.11 -13.41 -19.39
C CYS A 364 0.18 -13.68 -20.91
N GLU A 365 1.28 -14.23 -21.40
CA GLU A 365 1.43 -14.66 -22.80
C GLU A 365 0.39 -15.71 -23.18
N LYS A 366 0.21 -16.76 -22.36
CA LYS A 366 -0.80 -17.81 -22.53
C LYS A 366 -2.22 -17.26 -22.71
N TYR A 367 -2.55 -16.20 -21.97
CA TYR A 367 -3.85 -15.55 -22.02
C TYR A 367 -3.90 -14.35 -22.99
N ASN A 368 -2.86 -14.13 -23.78
CA ASN A 368 -2.73 -12.97 -24.71
C ASN A 368 -3.04 -11.65 -24.02
N LEU A 369 -2.33 -11.40 -22.90
CA LEU A 369 -2.37 -10.17 -22.12
C LEU A 369 -0.99 -9.54 -22.08
N ALA A 370 -0.93 -8.22 -22.24
CA ALA A 370 0.28 -7.48 -21.95
C ALA A 370 0.49 -7.35 -20.43
N VAL A 371 1.74 -7.34 -19.98
CA VAL A 371 2.09 -7.10 -18.60
C VAL A 371 3.36 -6.29 -18.51
N CYS A 372 3.40 -5.27 -17.65
CA CYS A 372 4.58 -4.56 -17.22
C CYS A 372 4.84 -4.97 -15.76
N MET A 373 6.04 -5.43 -15.43
CA MET A 373 6.37 -5.84 -14.08
C MET A 373 7.36 -4.88 -13.46
N VAL A 374 7.00 -4.38 -12.29
CA VAL A 374 7.89 -3.63 -11.39
C VAL A 374 7.78 -4.26 -10.00
N GLY A 375 8.72 -3.97 -9.10
CA GLY A 375 8.60 -4.53 -7.75
C GLY A 375 9.78 -4.21 -6.86
N HIS A 376 9.57 -4.42 -5.55
CA HIS A 376 10.58 -4.25 -4.51
C HIS A 376 11.29 -5.61 -4.31
N VAL A 377 12.24 -5.91 -5.22
CA VAL A 377 12.84 -7.26 -5.27
C VAL A 377 13.77 -7.56 -4.09
N GLY A 378 14.16 -6.54 -3.34
CA GLY A 378 14.88 -6.71 -2.07
C GLY A 378 14.08 -7.52 -1.05
N ASP A 379 12.78 -7.38 -1.01
CA ASP A 379 11.86 -8.12 -0.12
C ASP A 379 11.09 -9.24 -0.82
N GLY A 380 11.22 -9.38 -2.16
CA GLY A 380 10.61 -10.44 -2.95
C GLY A 380 9.25 -10.10 -3.53
N SER A 381 8.84 -8.82 -3.52
CA SER A 381 7.55 -8.38 -4.09
C SER A 381 7.65 -8.03 -5.57
N VAL A 382 6.58 -8.36 -6.31
CA VAL A 382 6.39 -8.03 -7.72
C VAL A 382 4.98 -7.46 -7.90
N HIS A 383 4.91 -6.35 -8.64
CA HIS A 383 3.64 -5.71 -9.01
C HIS A 383 3.38 -5.88 -10.50
N PRO A 384 2.66 -6.93 -10.92
CA PRO A 384 2.21 -7.07 -12.30
C PRO A 384 1.19 -5.99 -12.62
N GLN A 385 1.49 -5.14 -13.59
CA GLN A 385 0.60 -4.10 -14.11
C GLN A 385 0.06 -4.59 -15.45
N ILE A 386 -1.24 -4.89 -15.51
CA ILE A 386 -1.90 -5.45 -16.69
C ILE A 386 -2.83 -4.39 -17.29
N PRO A 387 -2.48 -3.81 -18.45
CA PRO A 387 -3.39 -2.95 -19.19
C PRO A 387 -4.53 -3.80 -19.78
N ILE A 388 -5.76 -3.32 -19.62
CA ILE A 388 -6.97 -4.08 -19.98
C ILE A 388 -8.05 -3.15 -20.53
N ASP A 389 -8.89 -3.67 -21.40
CA ASP A 389 -10.15 -3.03 -21.80
C ASP A 389 -11.33 -3.79 -21.20
N TYR A 390 -11.98 -3.18 -20.20
CA TYR A 390 -13.16 -3.79 -19.56
C TYR A 390 -14.40 -3.84 -20.45
N SER A 391 -14.42 -3.14 -21.59
CA SER A 391 -15.50 -3.25 -22.58
C SER A 391 -15.37 -4.51 -23.44
N ASP A 392 -14.15 -5.08 -23.55
CA ASP A 392 -13.93 -6.41 -24.18
C ASP A 392 -14.16 -7.52 -23.15
N GLU A 393 -15.36 -8.12 -23.20
CA GLU A 393 -15.76 -9.23 -22.31
C GLU A 393 -14.83 -10.46 -22.44
N ALA A 394 -14.31 -10.71 -23.63
CA ALA A 394 -13.41 -11.85 -23.86
C ALA A 394 -12.04 -11.59 -23.20
N GLU A 395 -11.51 -10.36 -23.31
CA GLU A 395 -10.29 -9.96 -22.64
C GLU A 395 -10.46 -9.98 -21.12
N TYR A 396 -11.57 -9.43 -20.61
CA TYR A 396 -11.85 -9.45 -19.18
C TYR A 396 -11.95 -10.88 -18.61
N LYS A 397 -12.53 -11.81 -19.36
CA LYS A 397 -12.56 -13.23 -18.98
C LYS A 397 -11.16 -13.84 -18.94
N ARG A 398 -10.31 -13.57 -19.93
CA ARG A 398 -8.91 -14.03 -19.96
C ARG A 398 -8.11 -13.45 -18.80
N TYR A 399 -8.29 -12.18 -18.50
CA TYR A 399 -7.66 -11.52 -17.35
C TYR A 399 -8.02 -12.19 -16.01
N LYS A 400 -9.30 -12.53 -15.78
CA LYS A 400 -9.70 -13.21 -14.54
C LYS A 400 -9.04 -14.59 -14.40
N LEU A 401 -8.90 -15.32 -15.50
CA LEU A 401 -8.23 -16.63 -15.51
C LEU A 401 -6.72 -16.46 -15.24
N ALA A 402 -6.07 -15.51 -15.90
CA ALA A 402 -4.66 -15.21 -15.69
C ALA A 402 -4.38 -14.79 -14.23
N LYS A 403 -5.20 -13.92 -13.67
CA LYS A 403 -5.10 -13.49 -12.26
C LYS A 403 -5.20 -14.67 -11.30
N ALA A 404 -6.16 -15.56 -11.49
CA ALA A 404 -6.31 -16.74 -10.65
C ALA A 404 -5.09 -17.68 -10.75
N GLU A 405 -4.52 -17.84 -11.95
CA GLU A 405 -3.34 -18.68 -12.18
C GLU A 405 -2.05 -18.03 -11.61
N ILE A 406 -1.93 -16.71 -11.65
CA ILE A 406 -0.84 -15.96 -10.97
C ILE A 406 -0.88 -16.22 -9.46
N TYR A 407 -2.07 -16.20 -8.85
CA TYR A 407 -2.21 -16.51 -7.43
C TYR A 407 -1.89 -17.96 -7.09
N ASP A 408 -2.25 -18.90 -7.98
CA ASP A 408 -1.89 -20.32 -7.83
C ASP A 408 -0.36 -20.52 -7.94
N LEU A 409 0.29 -19.83 -8.87
CA LEU A 409 1.75 -19.82 -8.99
C LEU A 409 2.40 -19.26 -7.72
N THR A 410 1.89 -18.12 -7.24
CA THR A 410 2.41 -17.47 -6.01
C THR A 410 2.32 -18.40 -4.81
N ALA A 411 1.19 -19.07 -4.62
CA ALA A 411 1.00 -20.05 -3.54
C ALA A 411 1.95 -21.25 -3.68
N LYS A 412 2.16 -21.78 -4.90
CA LYS A 412 3.12 -22.87 -5.16
C LYS A 412 4.57 -22.50 -4.90
N LEU A 413 4.88 -21.22 -4.93
CA LEU A 413 6.21 -20.68 -4.65
C LEU A 413 6.37 -20.23 -3.18
N ASP A 414 5.54 -20.72 -2.26
CA ASP A 414 5.51 -20.34 -0.84
C ASP A 414 5.26 -18.84 -0.61
N GLY A 415 4.51 -18.20 -1.49
CA GLY A 415 4.25 -16.77 -1.47
C GLY A 415 2.95 -16.39 -0.81
N ILE A 416 2.69 -15.06 -0.79
CA ILE A 416 1.46 -14.42 -0.30
C ILE A 416 0.87 -13.50 -1.36
N LEU A 417 -0.44 -13.22 -1.27
CA LEU A 417 -1.17 -12.47 -2.29
C LEU A 417 -1.03 -10.95 -2.15
N SER A 418 -0.50 -10.46 -1.03
CA SER A 418 -0.27 -9.03 -0.84
C SER A 418 0.82 -8.77 0.19
N GLY A 419 1.76 -7.90 -0.14
CA GLY A 419 2.77 -7.38 0.75
C GLY A 419 2.35 -6.08 1.43
N GLU A 420 1.72 -5.18 0.66
CA GLU A 420 1.40 -3.84 1.13
C GLU A 420 0.01 -3.32 0.67
N HIS A 421 -0.57 -3.84 -0.43
CA HIS A 421 -1.85 -3.34 -0.94
C HIS A 421 -3.06 -3.79 -0.11
N GLY A 422 -2.94 -4.89 0.64
CA GLY A 422 -4.05 -5.53 1.34
C GLY A 422 -4.80 -6.54 0.48
N VAL A 423 -5.88 -7.08 1.03
CA VAL A 423 -6.77 -8.08 0.41
C VAL A 423 -8.00 -7.39 -0.20
N GLY A 424 -8.60 -6.48 0.54
CA GLY A 424 -9.80 -5.74 0.16
C GLY A 424 -10.96 -6.64 -0.23
N SER A 425 -11.73 -6.21 -1.23
CA SER A 425 -12.77 -7.01 -1.86
C SER A 425 -12.25 -7.84 -3.03
N LEU A 426 -11.13 -7.47 -3.64
CA LEU A 426 -10.66 -8.09 -4.88
C LEU A 426 -9.90 -9.40 -4.69
N LYS A 427 -9.28 -9.62 -3.54
CA LYS A 427 -8.46 -10.82 -3.28
C LYS A 427 -9.09 -11.79 -2.28
N ARG A 428 -10.20 -11.41 -1.63
CA ARG A 428 -10.83 -12.21 -0.56
C ARG A 428 -11.21 -13.64 -1.01
N GLU A 429 -11.65 -13.82 -2.26
CA GLU A 429 -12.01 -15.15 -2.79
C GLU A 429 -10.80 -16.07 -2.97
N HIS A 430 -9.59 -15.50 -2.93
CA HIS A 430 -8.33 -16.21 -3.13
C HIS A 430 -7.48 -16.38 -1.85
N ILE A 431 -7.89 -15.77 -0.74
CA ILE A 431 -7.11 -15.75 0.51
C ILE A 431 -6.81 -17.17 1.04
N ASN A 432 -7.74 -18.11 0.82
CA ASN A 432 -7.61 -19.53 1.18
C ASN A 432 -6.50 -20.27 0.42
N LYS A 433 -5.96 -19.69 -0.66
CA LYS A 433 -4.81 -20.27 -1.38
C LYS A 433 -3.50 -20.17 -0.59
N VAL A 434 -3.39 -19.16 0.29
CA VAL A 434 -2.15 -18.83 1.02
C VAL A 434 -2.32 -18.81 2.54
N VAL A 435 -3.54 -18.68 3.04
CA VAL A 435 -3.83 -18.71 4.48
C VAL A 435 -4.61 -20.00 4.79
N ASN A 436 -4.12 -20.77 5.77
CA ASN A 436 -4.79 -22.02 6.15
C ASN A 436 -6.15 -21.77 6.83
N SER A 437 -7.04 -22.77 6.78
CA SER A 437 -8.41 -22.66 7.27
C SER A 437 -8.49 -22.32 8.77
N VAL A 438 -7.60 -22.88 9.59
CA VAL A 438 -7.57 -22.64 11.04
C VAL A 438 -7.26 -21.17 11.31
N ALA A 439 -6.27 -20.58 10.63
CA ALA A 439 -5.94 -19.16 10.78
C ALA A 439 -7.12 -18.27 10.33
N LEU A 440 -7.76 -18.59 9.21
CA LEU A 440 -8.96 -17.85 8.75
C LEU A 440 -10.10 -17.91 9.76
N ASP A 441 -10.30 -19.05 10.41
CA ASP A 441 -11.35 -19.20 11.42
C ASP A 441 -11.06 -18.36 12.68
N TYR A 442 -9.80 -18.30 13.13
CA TYR A 442 -9.41 -17.40 14.21
C TYR A 442 -9.53 -15.92 13.82
N MET A 443 -9.16 -15.53 12.60
CA MET A 443 -9.36 -14.17 12.12
C MET A 443 -10.84 -13.77 12.12
N ARG A 444 -11.75 -14.66 11.70
CA ARG A 444 -13.21 -14.44 11.77
C ARG A 444 -13.72 -14.32 13.22
N GLN A 445 -13.19 -15.13 14.14
CA GLN A 445 -13.53 -15.03 15.56
C GLN A 445 -13.07 -13.70 16.15
N ILE A 446 -11.86 -13.23 15.85
CA ILE A 446 -11.35 -11.90 16.24
C ILE A 446 -12.29 -10.82 15.67
N LYS A 447 -12.63 -10.85 14.40
CA LYS A 447 -13.58 -9.91 13.78
C LYS A 447 -14.90 -9.89 14.55
N LYS A 448 -15.48 -11.07 14.83
CA LYS A 448 -16.75 -11.18 15.56
C LYS A 448 -16.67 -10.63 16.99
N THR A 449 -15.52 -10.77 17.64
CA THR A 449 -15.31 -10.25 19.01
C THR A 449 -15.24 -8.72 19.00
N PHE A 450 -14.53 -8.13 18.02
CA PHE A 450 -14.34 -6.68 17.94
C PHE A 450 -15.54 -5.96 17.31
N ASP A 451 -16.28 -6.62 16.42
CA ASP A 451 -17.43 -6.06 15.69
C ASP A 451 -18.57 -7.09 15.59
N PRO A 452 -19.27 -7.35 16.69
CA PRO A 452 -20.33 -8.37 16.73
C PRO A 452 -21.51 -8.08 15.80
N ASN A 453 -21.74 -6.80 15.46
CA ASN A 453 -22.81 -6.35 14.57
C ASN A 453 -22.36 -6.29 13.08
N ASN A 454 -21.08 -6.55 12.81
CA ASN A 454 -20.48 -6.51 11.48
C ASN A 454 -20.76 -5.19 10.74
N ILE A 455 -20.58 -4.06 11.43
CA ILE A 455 -20.77 -2.72 10.84
C ILE A 455 -19.47 -2.11 10.30
N LEU A 456 -18.29 -2.58 10.75
CA LEU A 456 -16.99 -2.03 10.36
C LEU A 456 -16.48 -2.71 9.09
N ASN A 457 -16.49 -1.98 7.99
CA ASN A 457 -15.98 -2.37 6.67
C ASN A 457 -16.27 -3.84 6.29
N PRO A 458 -17.53 -4.29 6.33
CA PRO A 458 -17.88 -5.67 6.04
C PRO A 458 -17.53 -6.04 4.59
N TYR A 459 -17.36 -7.35 4.35
CA TYR A 459 -17.02 -7.92 3.03
C TYR A 459 -15.60 -7.59 2.53
N LYS A 460 -14.68 -7.26 3.44
CA LYS A 460 -13.24 -7.11 3.16
C LYS A 460 -12.48 -8.22 3.88
N ILE A 461 -11.35 -8.59 3.32
CA ILE A 461 -10.41 -9.63 3.79
C ILE A 461 -11.00 -11.05 3.63
N PHE A 462 -12.19 -11.38 4.20
CA PHE A 462 -12.81 -12.69 4.14
C PHE A 462 -14.35 -12.63 4.14
#